data_d78e3124a1e645a083a850836c69775b
#
_entry.id   d78e3124a1e645a083a850836c69775b
#
_cell.length_a   1.000
_cell.length_b   1.000
_cell.length_c   1.000
_cell.angle_alpha   90.00
_cell.angle_beta   90.00
_cell.angle_gamma   90.00
#
_symmetry.space_group_name_H-M   'P 1'
#
loop_
_entity.id
_entity.type
_entity.pdbx_description
1 polymer ?
#
loop_
_entity_poly.entity_id
_entity_poly.type
_entity_poly.pdbx_seq_one_letter_code
_entity_poly.pdbx_strand_id
1 'polypeptide(L)'
;MLAIHGWHWGTIVQNKLHRNINLIYGLAFFHSFMIIVPVIVPFFISKGLSLAEIFYLQAVYASTIVVLEAPSGYFADLFGRRTALLIGSVVHGIGYLCLNFADDLFSLIVFEIIVGISASLLSGADLALLYDTQKTLREEGTIDDGKGIAHLGFIKSSAEGLGALLGGALALWSFDILVVVQALAAWMCLILALGVVEPPYKKESQGVDHLGIGRILKHLLQGDPLLRKIVIAIPLYSLATFHVAWLMQPYWESQGISLSMFGVLWCSQSLVVALASKFGFEIERRHGAAYALT
;
A
#
# COMPACT_ATOMS: atom_id res chain seq x y z
N MET A 1 3.47 45.51 15.85
CA MET A 1 2.42 44.55 16.25
C MET A 1 2.09 43.47 15.21
N LEU A 2 2.56 43.58 13.95
CA LEU A 2 2.31 42.60 12.86
C LEU A 2 3.29 41.41 12.83
N ALA A 3 4.46 41.50 13.45
CA ALA A 3 5.48 40.43 13.43
C ALA A 3 5.15 39.24 14.34
N ILE A 4 4.37 39.42 15.40
CA ILE A 4 4.05 38.36 16.38
C ILE A 4 3.02 37.36 15.83
N HIS A 5 2.11 37.79 14.95
CA HIS A 5 1.13 36.89 14.33
C HIS A 5 1.74 35.93 13.29
N GLY A 6 2.79 36.33 12.58
CA GLY A 6 3.47 35.48 11.59
C GLY A 6 4.21 34.29 12.22
N TRP A 7 4.82 34.48 13.38
CA TRP A 7 5.55 33.43 14.10
C TRP A 7 4.63 32.33 14.66
N HIS A 8 3.45 32.69 15.17
CA HIS A 8 2.49 31.71 15.68
C HIS A 8 1.88 30.83 14.59
N TRP A 9 1.60 31.39 13.41
CA TRP A 9 1.05 30.64 12.28
C TRP A 9 2.09 29.66 11.71
N GLY A 10 3.34 30.07 11.56
CA GLY A 10 4.43 29.20 11.11
C GLY A 10 4.62 27.97 12.01
N THR A 11 4.68 28.20 13.34
CA THR A 11 4.88 27.11 14.31
C THR A 11 3.70 26.13 14.37
N ILE A 12 2.46 26.61 14.20
CA ILE A 12 1.26 25.74 14.17
C ILE A 12 1.25 24.86 12.92
N VAL A 13 1.61 25.42 11.77
CA VAL A 13 1.67 24.66 10.51
C VAL A 13 2.79 23.62 10.57
N GLN A 14 3.98 23.97 11.05
CA GLN A 14 5.10 23.06 11.26
C GLN A 14 4.73 21.87 12.14
N ASN A 15 4.12 22.13 13.30
CA ASN A 15 3.67 21.06 14.21
C ASN A 15 2.64 20.13 13.55
N LYS A 16 1.75 20.66 12.70
CA LYS A 16 0.79 19.84 11.93
C LYS A 16 1.49 18.99 10.88
N LEU A 17 2.51 19.51 10.20
CA LEU A 17 3.28 18.78 9.20
C LEU A 17 4.16 17.68 9.84
N HIS A 18 4.78 17.93 10.98
CA HIS A 18 5.48 16.87 11.74
C HIS A 18 4.51 15.75 12.14
N ARG A 19 3.30 16.09 12.59
CA ARG A 19 2.26 15.11 12.92
C ARG A 19 1.81 14.34 11.67
N ASN A 20 1.79 14.96 10.50
CA ASN A 20 1.45 14.32 9.23
C ASN A 20 2.30 13.09 8.97
N ILE A 21 3.61 13.17 9.19
CA ILE A 21 4.53 12.05 8.97
C ILE A 21 4.07 10.83 9.75
N ASN A 22 3.75 11.00 11.04
CA ASN A 22 3.29 9.90 11.88
C ASN A 22 1.90 9.38 11.46
N LEU A 23 1.01 10.27 11.03
CA LEU A 23 -0.32 9.88 10.55
C LEU A 23 -0.24 9.10 9.24
N ILE A 24 0.64 9.50 8.32
CA ILE A 24 0.88 8.79 7.06
C ILE A 24 1.50 7.41 7.34
N TYR A 25 2.45 7.32 8.24
CA TYR A 25 3.03 6.02 8.65
C TYR A 25 1.97 5.12 9.31
N GLY A 26 1.13 5.67 10.17
CA GLY A 26 0.03 4.94 10.78
C GLY A 26 -0.99 4.47 9.73
N LEU A 27 -1.34 5.33 8.76
CA LEU A 27 -2.23 4.98 7.66
C LEU A 27 -1.63 3.85 6.80
N ALA A 28 -0.35 3.97 6.42
CA ALA A 28 0.36 2.93 5.69
C ALA A 28 0.45 1.61 6.47
N PHE A 29 0.62 1.70 7.80
CA PHE A 29 0.57 0.53 8.68
C PHE A 29 -0.79 -0.17 8.58
N PHE A 30 -1.89 0.52 8.85
CA PHE A 30 -3.22 -0.10 8.86
C PHE A 30 -3.70 -0.52 7.47
N HIS A 31 -3.28 0.17 6.40
CA HIS A 31 -3.53 -0.26 5.02
C HIS A 31 -2.82 -1.58 4.70
N SER A 32 -1.60 -1.77 5.20
CA SER A 32 -0.83 -3.00 5.02
C SER A 32 -1.07 -4.06 6.11
N PHE A 33 -1.86 -3.75 7.14
CA PHE A 33 -2.21 -4.67 8.23
C PHE A 33 -3.32 -5.62 7.79
N MET A 34 -2.97 -6.48 6.82
CA MET A 34 -3.89 -7.40 6.16
C MET A 34 -3.95 -8.74 6.90
N ILE A 35 -4.84 -8.82 7.89
CA ILE A 35 -5.01 -9.99 8.77
C ILE A 35 -5.45 -11.24 8.00
N ILE A 36 -6.28 -11.06 6.96
CA ILE A 36 -6.84 -12.16 6.16
C ILE A 36 -5.83 -12.76 5.18
N VAL A 37 -4.87 -11.98 4.69
CA VAL A 37 -4.00 -12.37 3.56
C VAL A 37 -3.26 -13.70 3.76
N PRO A 38 -2.67 -14.02 4.92
CA PRO A 38 -1.95 -15.28 5.09
C PRO A 38 -2.84 -16.53 5.02
N VAL A 39 -4.15 -16.36 5.15
CA VAL A 39 -5.13 -17.46 5.13
C VAL A 39 -6.27 -17.23 4.13
N ILE A 40 -6.08 -16.31 3.18
CA ILE A 40 -7.14 -15.88 2.26
C ILE A 40 -7.54 -17.00 1.29
N VAL A 41 -6.61 -17.84 0.86
CA VAL A 41 -6.93 -18.97 -0.03
C VAL A 41 -7.75 -20.02 0.70
N PRO A 42 -7.40 -20.52 1.91
CA PRO A 42 -8.28 -21.36 2.72
C PRO A 42 -9.63 -20.73 3.00
N PHE A 43 -9.69 -19.41 3.25
CA PHE A 43 -10.94 -18.68 3.42
C PHE A 43 -11.82 -18.76 2.17
N PHE A 44 -11.31 -18.49 0.97
CA PHE A 44 -12.08 -18.58 -0.26
C PHE A 44 -12.50 -20.02 -0.58
N ILE A 45 -11.64 -21.01 -0.30
CA ILE A 45 -12.01 -22.43 -0.44
C ILE A 45 -13.16 -22.78 0.53
N SER A 46 -13.18 -22.24 1.75
CA SER A 46 -14.27 -22.46 2.71
C SER A 46 -15.60 -21.86 2.24
N LYS A 47 -15.57 -20.86 1.35
CA LYS A 47 -16.76 -20.31 0.66
C LYS A 47 -17.14 -21.10 -0.59
N GLY A 48 -16.49 -22.23 -0.86
CA GLY A 48 -16.78 -23.13 -1.99
C GLY A 48 -16.11 -22.81 -3.30
N LEU A 49 -15.14 -21.88 -3.32
CA LEU A 49 -14.41 -21.52 -4.54
C LEU A 49 -13.35 -22.56 -4.88
N SER A 50 -13.20 -22.83 -6.16
CA SER A 50 -12.06 -23.54 -6.71
C SER A 50 -10.81 -22.63 -6.79
N LEU A 51 -9.62 -23.22 -6.87
CA LEU A 51 -8.38 -22.47 -7.08
C LEU A 51 -8.44 -21.61 -8.35
N ALA A 52 -9.08 -22.08 -9.43
CA ALA A 52 -9.22 -21.31 -10.65
C ALA A 52 -10.06 -20.02 -10.41
N GLU A 53 -11.16 -20.12 -9.68
CA GLU A 53 -12.00 -18.96 -9.32
C GLU A 53 -11.25 -17.98 -8.44
N ILE A 54 -10.43 -18.47 -7.50
CA ILE A 54 -9.56 -17.61 -6.68
C ILE A 54 -8.57 -16.83 -7.54
N PHE A 55 -7.96 -17.46 -8.55
CA PHE A 55 -7.10 -16.74 -9.50
C PHE A 55 -7.88 -15.74 -10.35
N TYR A 56 -9.14 -16.02 -10.72
CA TYR A 56 -9.99 -15.02 -11.38
C TYR A 56 -10.27 -13.82 -10.49
N LEU A 57 -10.55 -14.02 -9.19
CA LEU A 57 -10.71 -12.93 -8.24
C LEU A 57 -9.46 -12.04 -8.20
N GLN A 58 -8.28 -12.66 -8.12
CA GLN A 58 -7.02 -11.91 -8.11
C GLN A 58 -6.77 -11.18 -9.43
N ALA A 59 -7.16 -11.76 -10.56
CA ALA A 59 -7.09 -11.08 -11.85
C ALA A 59 -8.02 -9.87 -11.92
N VAL A 60 -9.21 -9.94 -11.33
CA VAL A 60 -10.15 -8.81 -11.21
C VAL A 60 -9.53 -7.69 -10.36
N TYR A 61 -9.00 -8.03 -9.18
CA TYR A 61 -8.30 -7.08 -8.31
C TYR A 61 -7.14 -6.36 -9.04
N ALA A 62 -6.24 -7.14 -9.63
CA ALA A 62 -5.08 -6.60 -10.34
C ALA A 62 -5.49 -5.75 -11.54
N SER A 63 -6.49 -6.18 -12.32
CA SER A 63 -7.02 -5.42 -13.45
C SER A 63 -7.64 -4.10 -13.01
N THR A 64 -8.37 -4.08 -11.89
CA THR A 64 -8.95 -2.87 -11.31
C THR A 64 -7.85 -1.88 -10.95
N ILE A 65 -6.76 -2.32 -10.30
CA ILE A 65 -5.63 -1.46 -9.98
C ILE A 65 -4.98 -0.91 -11.26
N VAL A 66 -4.64 -1.77 -12.22
CA VAL A 66 -3.97 -1.36 -13.45
C VAL A 66 -4.77 -0.31 -14.23
N VAL A 67 -6.10 -0.49 -14.30
CA VAL A 67 -6.99 0.46 -14.99
C VAL A 67 -7.10 1.78 -14.24
N LEU A 68 -7.07 1.76 -12.91
CA LEU A 68 -7.30 2.94 -12.09
C LEU A 68 -6.03 3.63 -11.61
N GLU A 69 -4.84 3.04 -11.75
CA GLU A 69 -3.58 3.63 -11.27
C GLU A 69 -3.34 5.03 -11.86
N ALA A 70 -3.47 5.19 -13.18
CA ALA A 70 -3.30 6.50 -13.81
C ALA A 70 -4.47 7.47 -13.50
N PRO A 71 -5.75 7.09 -13.57
CA PRO A 71 -6.86 7.94 -13.15
C PRO A 71 -6.80 8.38 -11.68
N SER A 72 -6.40 7.50 -10.76
CA SER A 72 -6.32 7.83 -9.32
C SER A 72 -5.19 8.81 -9.02
N GLY A 73 -4.04 8.68 -9.68
CA GLY A 73 -2.96 9.66 -9.61
C GLY A 73 -3.41 11.04 -10.10
N TYR A 74 -4.06 11.10 -11.26
CA TYR A 74 -4.63 12.34 -11.78
C TYR A 74 -5.70 12.95 -10.85
N PHE A 75 -6.55 12.12 -10.27
CA PHE A 75 -7.52 12.53 -9.25
C PHE A 75 -6.83 13.18 -8.04
N ALA A 76 -5.78 12.54 -7.52
CA ALA A 76 -5.01 13.05 -6.38
C ALA A 76 -4.33 14.40 -6.68
N ASP A 77 -3.85 14.59 -7.91
CA ASP A 77 -3.23 15.86 -8.34
C ASP A 77 -4.27 16.99 -8.51
N LEU A 78 -5.50 16.69 -8.96
CA LEU A 78 -6.57 17.67 -9.13
C LEU A 78 -7.24 18.07 -7.82
N PHE A 79 -7.65 17.08 -7.02
CA PHE A 79 -8.49 17.27 -5.84
C PHE A 79 -7.69 17.29 -4.54
N GLY A 80 -6.38 17.02 -4.60
CA GLY A 80 -5.48 16.95 -3.47
C GLY A 80 -5.27 15.50 -2.98
N ARG A 81 -4.06 15.24 -2.51
CA ARG A 81 -3.65 13.91 -2.04
C ARG A 81 -4.38 13.49 -0.77
N ARG A 82 -4.64 14.45 0.13
CA ARG A 82 -5.47 14.21 1.31
C ARG A 82 -6.87 13.73 0.94
N THR A 83 -7.49 14.33 -0.09
CA THR A 83 -8.82 13.92 -0.56
C THR A 83 -8.80 12.50 -1.11
N ALA A 84 -7.78 12.14 -1.89
CA ALA A 84 -7.59 10.78 -2.37
C ALA A 84 -7.44 9.77 -1.23
N LEU A 85 -6.63 10.10 -0.19
CA LEU A 85 -6.48 9.26 1.00
C LEU A 85 -7.79 9.10 1.77
N LEU A 86 -8.59 10.17 1.92
CA LEU A 86 -9.89 10.10 2.61
C LEU A 86 -10.86 9.18 1.87
N ILE A 87 -11.03 9.40 0.57
CA ILE A 87 -11.94 8.59 -0.25
C ILE A 87 -11.44 7.13 -0.31
N GLY A 88 -10.15 6.93 -0.56
CA GLY A 88 -9.54 5.61 -0.56
C GLY A 88 -9.74 4.86 0.76
N SER A 89 -9.61 5.55 1.91
CA SER A 89 -9.83 4.96 3.23
C SER A 89 -11.30 4.60 3.49
N VAL A 90 -12.25 5.40 3.02
CA VAL A 90 -13.70 5.06 3.09
C VAL A 90 -13.98 3.82 2.26
N VAL A 91 -13.50 3.80 1.01
CA VAL A 91 -13.68 2.66 0.10
C VAL A 91 -13.03 1.40 0.66
N HIS A 92 -11.86 1.54 1.31
CA HIS A 92 -11.15 0.45 1.99
C HIS A 92 -12.01 -0.17 3.11
N GLY A 93 -12.53 0.66 4.00
CA GLY A 93 -13.42 0.21 5.07
C GLY A 93 -14.70 -0.46 4.55
N ILE A 94 -15.33 0.12 3.52
CA ILE A 94 -16.51 -0.46 2.86
C ILE A 94 -16.17 -1.82 2.24
N GLY A 95 -15.05 -1.94 1.53
CA GLY A 95 -14.62 -3.20 0.91
C GLY A 95 -14.54 -4.33 1.93
N TYR A 96 -13.79 -4.14 3.02
CA TYR A 96 -13.68 -5.17 4.05
C TYR A 96 -14.97 -5.36 4.86
N LEU A 97 -15.83 -4.35 4.94
CA LEU A 97 -17.16 -4.55 5.50
C LEU A 97 -18.01 -5.45 4.59
N CYS A 98 -17.97 -5.25 3.27
CA CYS A 98 -18.68 -6.08 2.30
C CYS A 98 -18.21 -7.54 2.33
N LEU A 99 -16.93 -7.80 2.62
CA LEU A 99 -16.40 -9.14 2.72
C LEU A 99 -17.10 -10.00 3.79
N ASN A 100 -17.62 -9.37 4.87
CA ASN A 100 -18.38 -10.08 5.90
C ASN A 100 -19.70 -10.68 5.38
N PHE A 101 -20.21 -10.19 4.27
CA PHE A 101 -21.48 -10.60 3.67
C PHE A 101 -21.27 -11.30 2.32
N ALA A 102 -20.00 -11.55 1.94
CA ALA A 102 -19.67 -12.16 0.66
C ALA A 102 -19.65 -13.69 0.81
N ASP A 103 -20.64 -14.37 0.22
CA ASP A 103 -20.81 -15.81 0.32
C ASP A 103 -20.72 -16.54 -1.03
N ASP A 104 -20.64 -15.80 -2.13
CA ASP A 104 -20.58 -16.35 -3.49
C ASP A 104 -19.51 -15.64 -4.34
N LEU A 105 -19.20 -16.22 -5.50
CA LEU A 105 -18.21 -15.68 -6.43
C LEU A 105 -18.53 -14.24 -6.86
N PHE A 106 -19.81 -13.91 -7.07
CA PHE A 106 -20.17 -12.57 -7.53
C PHE A 106 -19.94 -11.51 -6.45
N SER A 107 -20.34 -11.76 -5.21
CA SER A 107 -20.09 -10.85 -4.09
C SER A 107 -18.60 -10.69 -3.80
N LEU A 108 -17.82 -11.74 -3.98
CA LEU A 108 -16.36 -11.68 -3.87
C LEU A 108 -15.70 -10.89 -5.02
N ILE A 109 -16.23 -10.97 -6.25
CA ILE A 109 -15.80 -10.10 -7.36
C ILE A 109 -16.06 -8.63 -7.02
N VAL A 110 -17.23 -8.31 -6.45
CA VAL A 110 -17.54 -6.93 -6.02
C VAL A 110 -16.58 -6.47 -4.93
N PHE A 111 -16.26 -7.32 -3.96
CA PHE A 111 -15.26 -7.05 -2.94
C PHE A 111 -13.90 -6.72 -3.57
N GLU A 112 -13.39 -7.54 -4.49
CA GLU A 112 -12.09 -7.34 -5.15
C GLU A 112 -12.04 -6.02 -5.95
N ILE A 113 -13.14 -5.66 -6.62
CA ILE A 113 -13.24 -4.37 -7.31
C ILE A 113 -13.15 -3.21 -6.30
N ILE A 114 -13.90 -3.27 -5.20
CA ILE A 114 -13.92 -2.21 -4.19
C ILE A 114 -12.53 -2.04 -3.55
N VAL A 115 -11.88 -3.13 -3.14
CA VAL A 115 -10.54 -3.03 -2.55
C VAL A 115 -9.48 -2.65 -3.59
N GLY A 116 -9.65 -3.01 -4.86
CA GLY A 116 -8.81 -2.55 -5.97
C GLY A 116 -8.90 -1.03 -6.20
N ILE A 117 -10.13 -0.47 -6.16
CA ILE A 117 -10.34 0.99 -6.20
C ILE A 117 -9.64 1.67 -5.02
N SER A 118 -9.82 1.12 -3.82
CA SER A 118 -9.16 1.64 -2.63
C SER A 118 -7.63 1.62 -2.77
N ALA A 119 -7.08 0.48 -3.18
CA ALA A 119 -5.64 0.31 -3.33
C ALA A 119 -5.04 1.32 -4.32
N SER A 120 -5.68 1.55 -5.47
CA SER A 120 -5.23 2.53 -6.46
C SER A 120 -5.26 3.97 -5.94
N LEU A 121 -6.22 4.33 -5.05
CA LEU A 121 -6.29 5.66 -4.44
C LEU A 121 -5.28 5.87 -3.33
N LEU A 122 -4.97 4.83 -2.56
CA LEU A 122 -4.11 4.92 -1.39
C LEU A 122 -2.61 4.80 -1.75
N SER A 123 -2.23 3.87 -2.65
CA SER A 123 -0.84 3.48 -2.91
C SER A 123 0.04 4.62 -3.43
N GLY A 124 -0.50 5.48 -4.29
CA GLY A 124 0.23 6.64 -4.82
C GLY A 124 0.15 7.86 -3.92
N ALA A 125 -1.00 8.07 -3.28
CA ALA A 125 -1.26 9.27 -2.48
C ALA A 125 -0.47 9.29 -1.16
N ASP A 126 -0.26 8.13 -0.49
CA ASP A 126 0.48 8.05 0.78
C ASP A 126 1.97 8.41 0.57
N LEU A 127 2.60 7.84 -0.44
CA LEU A 127 4.01 8.09 -0.77
C LEU A 127 4.22 9.55 -1.20
N ALA A 128 3.34 10.04 -2.06
CA ALA A 128 3.43 11.39 -2.60
C ALA A 128 3.20 12.44 -1.50
N LEU A 129 2.22 12.22 -0.60
CA LEU A 129 1.96 13.12 0.51
C LEU A 129 3.10 13.12 1.54
N LEU A 130 3.70 11.94 1.80
CA LEU A 130 4.89 11.84 2.64
C LEU A 130 6.05 12.64 2.05
N TYR A 131 6.31 12.47 0.76
CA TYR A 131 7.37 13.19 0.04
C TYR A 131 7.18 14.70 0.13
N ASP A 132 5.97 15.22 -0.16
CA ASP A 132 5.69 16.65 -0.11
C ASP A 132 5.77 17.21 1.31
N THR A 133 5.27 16.46 2.30
CA THR A 133 5.39 16.85 3.71
C THR A 133 6.87 16.97 4.11
N GLN A 134 7.69 15.98 3.76
CA GLN A 134 9.12 16.00 4.06
C GLN A 134 9.86 17.09 3.29
N LYS A 135 9.51 17.31 2.02
CA LYS A 135 10.09 18.38 1.20
C LYS A 135 9.83 19.75 1.84
N THR A 136 8.60 20.04 2.25
CA THR A 136 8.23 21.29 2.91
C THR A 136 9.00 21.48 4.21
N LEU A 137 9.06 20.47 5.06
CA LEU A 137 9.79 20.54 6.34
C LEU A 137 11.31 20.69 6.14
N ARG A 138 11.87 20.12 5.06
CA ARG A 138 13.28 20.27 4.72
C ARG A 138 13.58 21.68 4.22
N GLU A 139 12.73 22.24 3.37
CA GLU A 139 12.86 23.62 2.90
C GLU A 139 12.80 24.64 4.07
N GLU A 140 12.08 24.29 5.14
CA GLU A 140 12.02 25.05 6.39
C GLU A 140 13.18 24.73 7.37
N GLY A 141 14.11 23.83 7.00
CA GLY A 141 15.28 23.49 7.83
C GLY A 141 14.97 22.68 9.09
N THR A 142 13.78 22.06 9.18
CA THR A 142 13.33 21.35 10.38
C THR A 142 13.61 19.85 10.37
N ILE A 143 13.89 19.25 9.23
CA ILE A 143 14.33 17.86 9.08
C ILE A 143 15.45 17.70 8.06
N ASP A 144 16.36 16.76 8.31
CA ASP A 144 17.55 16.53 7.47
C ASP A 144 17.51 15.17 6.74
N ASP A 145 16.42 14.40 6.80
CA ASP A 145 16.46 12.97 6.52
C ASP A 145 15.76 12.56 5.20
N GLY A 146 16.54 11.88 4.31
CA GLY A 146 16.03 11.18 3.12
C GLY A 146 15.48 9.76 3.39
N LYS A 147 15.37 9.33 4.65
CA LYS A 147 15.03 7.96 5.05
C LYS A 147 13.52 7.65 5.04
N GLY A 148 12.67 8.62 4.74
CA GLY A 148 11.22 8.48 4.87
C GLY A 148 10.62 7.35 4.04
N ILE A 149 11.09 7.15 2.81
CA ILE A 149 10.60 6.10 1.91
C ILE A 149 11.00 4.70 2.41
N ALA A 150 12.27 4.54 2.83
CA ALA A 150 12.74 3.27 3.38
C ALA A 150 12.00 2.92 4.68
N HIS A 151 11.72 3.93 5.51
CA HIS A 151 10.96 3.75 6.73
C HIS A 151 9.49 3.38 6.45
N LEU A 152 8.88 3.96 5.42
CA LEU A 152 7.54 3.60 4.96
C LEU A 152 7.48 2.13 4.54
N GLY A 153 8.46 1.66 3.75
CA GLY A 153 8.57 0.25 3.35
C GLY A 153 8.71 -0.69 4.54
N PHE A 154 9.57 -0.33 5.51
CA PHE A 154 9.73 -1.09 6.75
C PHE A 154 8.42 -1.18 7.55
N ILE A 155 7.67 -0.08 7.67
CA ILE A 155 6.38 -0.05 8.38
C ILE A 155 5.35 -0.94 7.68
N LYS A 156 5.22 -0.85 6.35
CA LYS A 156 4.29 -1.67 5.56
C LYS A 156 4.57 -3.16 5.76
N SER A 157 5.81 -3.60 5.56
CA SER A 157 6.18 -5.01 5.72
C SER A 157 6.06 -5.50 7.18
N SER A 158 6.34 -4.62 8.16
CA SER A 158 6.12 -4.97 9.57
C SER A 158 4.64 -5.14 9.89
N ALA A 159 3.77 -4.30 9.33
CA ALA A 159 2.32 -4.41 9.48
C ALA A 159 1.79 -5.70 8.86
N GLU A 160 2.25 -6.07 7.66
CA GLU A 160 1.93 -7.35 7.03
C GLU A 160 2.32 -8.54 7.91
N GLY A 161 3.54 -8.54 8.46
CA GLY A 161 4.00 -9.60 9.35
C GLY A 161 3.17 -9.72 10.63
N LEU A 162 2.87 -8.59 11.29
CA LEU A 162 2.03 -8.58 12.49
C LEU A 162 0.59 -8.98 12.18
N GLY A 163 0.03 -8.48 11.07
CA GLY A 163 -1.29 -8.88 10.58
C GLY A 163 -1.35 -10.39 10.31
N ALA A 164 -0.29 -10.95 9.73
CA ALA A 164 -0.20 -12.37 9.44
C ALA A 164 -0.22 -13.24 10.69
N LEU A 165 0.52 -12.87 11.75
CA LEU A 165 0.49 -13.60 13.03
C LEU A 165 -0.91 -13.59 13.64
N LEU A 166 -1.56 -12.42 13.64
CA LEU A 166 -2.93 -12.29 14.14
C LEU A 166 -3.92 -13.11 13.29
N GLY A 167 -3.76 -13.06 11.96
CA GLY A 167 -4.59 -13.82 11.02
C GLY A 167 -4.48 -15.33 11.21
N GLY A 168 -3.28 -15.86 11.29
CA GLY A 168 -3.05 -17.26 11.57
C GLY A 168 -3.62 -17.71 12.93
N ALA A 169 -3.55 -16.86 13.96
CA ALA A 169 -4.15 -17.13 15.26
C ALA A 169 -5.69 -17.11 15.21
N LEU A 170 -6.28 -16.09 14.60
CA LEU A 170 -7.75 -15.96 14.50
C LEU A 170 -8.38 -17.04 13.62
N ALA A 171 -7.70 -17.47 12.57
CA ALA A 171 -8.19 -18.54 11.69
C ALA A 171 -8.36 -19.89 12.40
N LEU A 172 -7.70 -20.11 13.55
CA LEU A 172 -7.93 -21.29 14.37
C LEU A 172 -9.31 -21.28 15.05
N TRP A 173 -9.89 -20.11 15.27
CA TRP A 173 -11.19 -19.97 15.92
C TRP A 173 -12.33 -19.86 14.92
N SER A 174 -12.26 -18.86 14.03
CA SER A 174 -13.30 -18.62 13.02
C SER A 174 -12.82 -17.64 11.96
N PHE A 175 -13.12 -17.95 10.70
CA PHE A 175 -12.96 -16.99 9.62
C PHE A 175 -13.88 -15.78 9.78
N ASP A 176 -15.09 -15.94 10.34
CA ASP A 176 -16.03 -14.82 10.55
C ASP A 176 -15.44 -13.80 11.52
N ILE A 177 -14.87 -14.25 12.65
CA ILE A 177 -14.19 -13.37 13.59
C ILE A 177 -13.00 -12.67 12.91
N LEU A 178 -12.23 -13.39 12.11
CA LEU A 178 -11.08 -12.85 11.40
C LEU A 178 -11.51 -11.73 10.43
N VAL A 179 -12.58 -11.94 9.65
CA VAL A 179 -13.08 -10.95 8.69
C VAL A 179 -13.64 -9.72 9.39
N VAL A 180 -14.35 -9.89 10.52
CA VAL A 180 -14.81 -8.77 11.36
C VAL A 180 -13.63 -7.95 11.90
N VAL A 181 -12.59 -8.60 12.43
CA VAL A 181 -11.39 -7.90 12.94
C VAL A 181 -10.66 -7.19 11.80
N GLN A 182 -10.58 -7.80 10.61
CA GLN A 182 -10.02 -7.16 9.42
C GLN A 182 -10.81 -5.90 9.03
N ALA A 183 -12.14 -5.98 9.03
CA ALA A 183 -12.99 -4.83 8.72
C ALA A 183 -12.79 -3.68 9.74
N LEU A 184 -12.70 -3.99 11.04
CA LEU A 184 -12.41 -2.98 12.06
C LEU A 184 -11.03 -2.34 11.85
N ALA A 185 -10.01 -3.13 11.54
CA ALA A 185 -8.67 -2.62 11.26
C ALA A 185 -8.65 -1.74 10.00
N ALA A 186 -9.42 -2.07 8.96
CA ALA A 186 -9.52 -1.27 7.73
C ALA A 186 -10.06 0.14 7.99
N TRP A 187 -11.02 0.32 8.89
CA TRP A 187 -11.55 1.63 9.26
C TRP A 187 -10.55 2.54 10.00
N MET A 188 -9.48 1.99 10.55
CA MET A 188 -8.41 2.80 11.16
C MET A 188 -7.72 3.71 10.14
N CYS A 189 -7.67 3.31 8.85
CA CYS A 189 -7.17 4.15 7.77
C CYS A 189 -7.94 5.47 7.68
N LEU A 190 -9.28 5.44 7.77
CA LEU A 190 -10.11 6.64 7.73
C LEU A 190 -9.87 7.53 8.95
N ILE A 191 -9.79 6.95 10.15
CA ILE A 191 -9.55 7.71 11.39
C ILE A 191 -8.23 8.49 11.28
N LEU A 192 -7.18 7.87 10.75
CA LEU A 192 -5.88 8.51 10.57
C LEU A 192 -5.91 9.54 9.44
N ALA A 193 -6.56 9.22 8.31
CA ALA A 193 -6.68 10.13 7.17
C ALA A 193 -7.41 11.44 7.52
N LEU A 194 -8.39 11.41 8.43
CA LEU A 194 -9.08 12.61 8.92
C LEU A 194 -8.11 13.59 9.60
N GLY A 195 -7.08 13.08 10.26
CA GLY A 195 -6.06 13.90 10.93
C GLY A 195 -4.99 14.48 10.02
N VAL A 196 -4.86 13.97 8.79
CA VAL A 196 -3.86 14.40 7.80
C VAL A 196 -4.19 15.80 7.26
N VAL A 197 -3.16 16.59 7.01
CA VAL A 197 -3.28 17.95 6.45
C VAL A 197 -2.53 17.99 5.11
N GLU A 198 -3.11 18.65 4.11
CA GLU A 198 -2.43 18.90 2.83
C GLU A 198 -1.26 19.87 3.06
N PRO A 199 -0.01 19.50 2.73
CA PRO A 199 1.09 20.46 2.77
C PRO A 199 0.88 21.56 1.73
N PRO A 200 1.48 22.76 1.92
CA PRO A 200 1.40 23.83 0.94
C PRO A 200 2.10 23.35 -0.36
N TYR A 201 1.29 22.97 -1.32
CA TYR A 201 1.73 22.46 -2.61
C TYR A 201 1.64 23.58 -3.66
N LYS A 202 2.78 23.94 -4.26
CA LYS A 202 2.73 24.71 -5.50
C LYS A 202 2.21 23.77 -6.58
N LYS A 203 0.95 23.94 -6.98
CA LYS A 203 0.46 23.37 -8.24
C LYS A 203 1.41 23.86 -9.33
N GLU A 204 2.39 23.05 -9.70
CA GLU A 204 3.02 23.26 -10.98
C GLU A 204 1.90 23.10 -12.00
N SER A 205 1.52 24.21 -12.62
CA SER A 205 0.58 24.27 -13.73
C SER A 205 1.23 23.69 -14.99
N GLN A 206 1.89 22.56 -14.87
CA GLN A 206 2.20 21.74 -16.01
C GLN A 206 0.89 21.06 -16.36
N GLY A 207 0.20 21.66 -17.37
CA GLY A 207 -0.89 20.97 -18.02
C GLY A 207 -0.42 19.55 -18.31
N VAL A 208 -0.96 18.57 -17.56
CA VAL A 208 -0.76 17.16 -17.87
C VAL A 208 -1.37 17.00 -19.26
N ASP A 209 -0.51 17.11 -20.24
CA ASP A 209 -0.86 16.90 -21.63
C ASP A 209 -1.35 15.45 -21.72
N HIS A 210 -2.66 15.25 -21.86
CA HIS A 210 -3.30 13.94 -21.94
C HIS A 210 -2.70 13.06 -23.05
N LEU A 211 -1.98 13.69 -24.00
CA LEU A 211 -1.11 13.04 -24.99
C LEU A 211 0.23 12.56 -24.38
N GLY A 212 0.51 12.88 -23.10
CA GLY A 212 1.79 12.59 -22.44
C GLY A 212 1.99 11.13 -22.11
N ILE A 213 0.93 10.37 -21.72
CA ILE A 213 1.07 8.97 -21.31
C ILE A 213 1.65 8.13 -22.44
N GLY A 214 1.15 8.29 -23.66
CA GLY A 214 1.71 7.59 -24.83
C GLY A 214 3.16 7.96 -25.15
N ARG A 215 3.52 9.24 -24.97
CA ARG A 215 4.91 9.71 -25.13
C ARG A 215 5.82 9.20 -24.02
N ILE A 216 5.35 9.18 -22.78
CA ILE A 216 6.08 8.62 -21.63
C ILE A 216 6.31 7.14 -21.86
N LEU A 217 5.27 6.37 -22.19
CA LEU A 217 5.37 4.94 -22.46
C LEU A 217 6.32 4.65 -23.64
N LYS A 218 6.23 5.44 -24.71
CA LYS A 218 7.16 5.35 -25.84
C LYS A 218 8.60 5.64 -25.40
N HIS A 219 8.82 6.66 -24.59
CA HIS A 219 10.15 7.00 -24.07
C HIS A 219 10.69 5.89 -23.15
N LEU A 220 9.86 5.34 -22.26
CA LEU A 220 10.23 4.22 -21.38
C LEU A 220 10.60 2.95 -22.15
N LEU A 221 9.89 2.65 -23.24
CA LEU A 221 10.09 1.42 -24.03
C LEU A 221 11.10 1.58 -25.16
N GLN A 222 11.28 2.79 -25.70
CA GLN A 222 12.13 3.05 -26.88
C GLN A 222 13.34 3.95 -26.59
N GLY A 223 13.42 4.55 -25.37
CA GLY A 223 14.51 5.39 -24.94
C GLY A 223 15.74 4.62 -24.45
N ASP A 224 16.20 4.92 -23.25
CA ASP A 224 17.38 4.30 -22.64
C ASP A 224 17.21 2.77 -22.50
N PRO A 225 18.15 1.96 -23.04
CA PRO A 225 18.13 0.50 -22.91
C PRO A 225 18.10 0.00 -21.47
N LEU A 226 18.76 0.70 -20.53
CA LEU A 226 18.74 0.37 -19.10
C LEU A 226 17.37 0.59 -18.50
N LEU A 227 16.76 1.74 -18.77
CA LEU A 227 15.41 2.07 -18.32
C LEU A 227 14.39 1.06 -18.83
N ARG A 228 14.47 0.67 -20.10
CA ARG A 228 13.62 -0.37 -20.68
C ARG A 228 13.77 -1.72 -19.98
N LYS A 229 15.00 -2.14 -19.66
CA LYS A 229 15.24 -3.39 -18.91
C LYS A 229 14.60 -3.34 -17.53
N ILE A 230 14.73 -2.22 -16.82
CA ILE A 230 14.14 -2.02 -15.49
C ILE A 230 12.60 -2.09 -15.57
N VAL A 231 12.00 -1.35 -16.52
CA VAL A 231 10.54 -1.29 -16.71
C VAL A 231 9.96 -2.66 -17.06
N ILE A 232 10.70 -3.54 -17.75
CA ILE A 232 10.28 -4.91 -18.05
C ILE A 232 10.57 -5.86 -16.89
N ALA A 233 11.70 -5.72 -16.22
CA ALA A 233 12.10 -6.62 -15.15
C ALA A 233 11.19 -6.50 -13.91
N ILE A 234 10.82 -5.27 -13.50
CA ILE A 234 9.98 -5.06 -12.32
C ILE A 234 8.64 -5.83 -12.40
N PRO A 235 7.82 -5.72 -13.46
CA PRO A 235 6.59 -6.50 -13.58
C PRO A 235 6.82 -8.02 -13.60
N LEU A 236 7.90 -8.49 -14.24
CA LEU A 236 8.22 -9.92 -14.28
C LEU A 236 8.55 -10.47 -12.88
N TYR A 237 9.37 -9.75 -12.10
CA TYR A 237 9.64 -10.12 -10.70
C TYR A 237 8.38 -10.04 -9.85
N SER A 238 7.56 -9.00 -10.02
CA SER A 238 6.30 -8.85 -9.30
C SER A 238 5.32 -9.99 -9.62
N LEU A 239 5.26 -10.42 -10.88
CA LEU A 239 4.44 -11.55 -11.31
C LEU A 239 4.93 -12.86 -10.68
N ALA A 240 6.23 -13.09 -10.63
CA ALA A 240 6.81 -14.28 -10.00
C ALA A 240 6.51 -14.31 -8.49
N THR A 241 6.73 -13.21 -7.77
CA THR A 241 6.42 -13.11 -6.34
C THR A 241 4.94 -13.27 -6.06
N PHE A 242 4.08 -12.70 -6.90
CA PHE A 242 2.63 -12.87 -6.83
C PHE A 242 2.23 -14.35 -6.90
N HIS A 243 2.70 -15.09 -7.90
CA HIS A 243 2.37 -16.51 -8.03
C HIS A 243 2.87 -17.33 -6.84
N VAL A 244 4.07 -17.05 -6.35
CA VAL A 244 4.61 -17.73 -5.16
C VAL A 244 3.70 -17.48 -3.96
N ALA A 245 3.32 -16.24 -3.69
CA ALA A 245 2.49 -15.87 -2.56
C ALA A 245 1.13 -16.60 -2.55
N TRP A 246 0.48 -16.72 -3.72
CA TRP A 246 -0.84 -17.35 -3.84
C TRP A 246 -0.79 -18.88 -3.91
N LEU A 247 0.27 -19.47 -4.48
CA LEU A 247 0.43 -20.92 -4.57
C LEU A 247 1.02 -21.54 -3.30
N MET A 248 1.71 -20.76 -2.47
CA MET A 248 2.27 -21.25 -1.21
C MET A 248 1.20 -21.72 -0.23
N GLN A 249 0.07 -21.04 -0.13
CA GLN A 249 -0.98 -21.40 0.80
C GLN A 249 -1.60 -22.79 0.48
N PRO A 250 -2.05 -23.08 -0.76
CA PRO A 250 -2.47 -24.42 -1.13
C PRO A 250 -1.38 -25.50 -0.96
N TYR A 251 -0.13 -25.13 -1.22
CA TYR A 251 0.99 -26.03 -1.00
C TYR A 251 1.16 -26.38 0.49
N TRP A 252 1.14 -25.38 1.36
CA TRP A 252 1.21 -25.62 2.82
C TRP A 252 0.06 -26.48 3.31
N GLU A 253 -1.14 -26.25 2.82
CA GLU A 253 -2.32 -27.05 3.14
C GLU A 253 -2.13 -28.51 2.69
N SER A 254 -1.61 -28.75 1.48
CA SER A 254 -1.33 -30.08 0.95
C SER A 254 -0.26 -30.84 1.76
N GLN A 255 0.63 -30.11 2.45
CA GLN A 255 1.63 -30.67 3.36
C GLN A 255 1.11 -30.87 4.79
N GLY A 256 -0.17 -30.59 5.06
CA GLY A 256 -0.77 -30.71 6.39
C GLY A 256 -0.31 -29.65 7.39
N ILE A 257 0.23 -28.51 6.92
CA ILE A 257 0.63 -27.41 7.79
C ILE A 257 -0.64 -26.72 8.31
N SER A 258 -0.70 -26.45 9.62
CA SER A 258 -1.84 -25.80 10.25
C SER A 258 -1.97 -24.34 9.85
N LEU A 259 -3.20 -23.79 9.82
CA LEU A 259 -3.47 -22.38 9.47
C LEU A 259 -2.72 -21.38 10.36
N SER A 260 -2.47 -21.72 11.64
CA SER A 260 -1.66 -20.88 12.52
C SER A 260 -0.21 -20.73 12.03
N MET A 261 0.34 -21.79 11.46
CA MET A 261 1.69 -21.77 10.90
C MET A 261 1.77 -20.94 9.61
N PHE A 262 0.68 -20.78 8.87
CA PHE A 262 0.64 -19.89 7.70
C PHE A 262 0.95 -18.46 8.12
N GLY A 263 0.39 -17.99 9.25
CA GLY A 263 0.70 -16.69 9.82
C GLY A 263 2.18 -16.53 10.19
N VAL A 264 2.78 -17.55 10.78
CA VAL A 264 4.21 -17.54 11.16
C VAL A 264 5.12 -17.54 9.94
N LEU A 265 4.82 -18.36 8.93
CA LEU A 265 5.59 -18.43 7.68
C LEU A 265 5.50 -17.11 6.91
N TRP A 266 4.30 -16.54 6.81
CA TRP A 266 4.10 -15.24 6.19
C TRP A 266 4.81 -14.11 6.94
N CYS A 267 4.71 -14.10 8.27
CA CYS A 267 5.45 -13.13 9.11
C CYS A 267 6.96 -13.23 8.90
N SER A 268 7.50 -14.47 8.80
CA SER A 268 8.93 -14.66 8.55
C SER A 268 9.37 -14.07 7.21
N GLN A 269 8.56 -14.25 6.16
CA GLN A 269 8.79 -13.63 4.84
C GLN A 269 8.72 -12.11 4.94
N SER A 270 7.68 -11.55 5.55
CA SER A 270 7.50 -10.10 5.73
C SER A 270 8.63 -9.49 6.54
N LEU A 271 9.16 -10.20 7.55
CA LEU A 271 10.32 -9.76 8.33
C LEU A 271 11.57 -9.64 7.45
N VAL A 272 11.83 -10.61 6.58
CA VAL A 272 12.96 -10.55 5.63
C VAL A 272 12.82 -9.32 4.72
N VAL A 273 11.61 -9.07 4.17
CA VAL A 273 11.34 -7.90 3.33
C VAL A 273 11.52 -6.60 4.13
N ALA A 274 11.02 -6.52 5.37
CA ALA A 274 11.19 -5.36 6.25
C ALA A 274 12.67 -5.06 6.52
N LEU A 275 13.46 -6.08 6.83
CA LEU A 275 14.89 -5.95 7.05
C LEU A 275 15.62 -5.55 5.77
N ALA A 276 15.28 -6.15 4.63
CA ALA A 276 15.83 -5.77 3.32
C ALA A 276 15.51 -4.30 2.98
N SER A 277 14.29 -3.82 3.23
CA SER A 277 13.91 -2.42 3.01
C SER A 277 14.74 -1.46 3.89
N LYS A 278 14.98 -1.84 5.14
CA LYS A 278 15.75 -1.04 6.09
C LYS A 278 17.24 -0.99 5.75
N PHE A 279 17.84 -2.16 5.50
CA PHE A 279 19.28 -2.27 5.27
C PHE A 279 19.67 -1.99 3.82
N GLY A 280 18.78 -2.25 2.85
CA GLY A 280 18.99 -1.96 1.43
C GLY A 280 19.35 -0.49 1.18
N PHE A 281 18.63 0.43 1.82
CA PHE A 281 18.93 1.86 1.74
C PHE A 281 20.34 2.20 2.30
N GLU A 282 20.75 1.56 3.40
CA GLU A 282 22.08 1.79 3.99
C GLU A 282 23.19 1.21 3.10
N ILE A 283 22.94 0.06 2.46
CA ILE A 283 23.86 -0.56 1.50
C ILE A 283 24.01 0.32 0.26
N GLU A 284 22.88 0.77 -0.30
CA GLU A 284 22.88 1.68 -1.45
C GLU A 284 23.64 2.98 -1.16
N ARG A 285 23.41 3.56 0.01
CA ARG A 285 24.09 4.79 0.45
C ARG A 285 25.62 4.61 0.58
N ARG A 286 26.07 3.43 1.03
CA ARG A 286 27.51 3.14 1.25
C ARG A 286 28.23 2.69 -0.01
N HIS A 287 27.59 1.91 -0.85
CA HIS A 287 28.24 1.20 -1.96
C HIS A 287 27.72 1.62 -3.34
N GLY A 288 26.65 2.46 -3.39
CA GLY A 288 26.00 2.90 -4.62
C GLY A 288 24.93 1.93 -5.14
N ALA A 289 24.02 2.46 -5.99
CA ALA A 289 22.86 1.74 -6.49
C ALA A 289 23.22 0.49 -7.31
N ALA A 290 24.30 0.53 -8.08
CA ALA A 290 24.73 -0.62 -8.89
C ALA A 290 25.13 -1.83 -8.03
N TYR A 291 25.77 -1.61 -6.87
CA TYR A 291 26.15 -2.66 -5.93
C TYR A 291 24.94 -3.23 -5.18
N ALA A 292 23.96 -2.39 -4.87
CA ALA A 292 22.75 -2.81 -4.15
C ALA A 292 21.82 -3.68 -5.02
N LEU A 293 21.98 -3.65 -6.36
CA LEU A 293 21.19 -4.42 -7.32
C LEU A 293 21.85 -5.76 -7.74
N THR A 294 23.10 -5.99 -7.35
CA THR A 294 23.85 -7.24 -7.58
C THR A 294 23.89 -8.11 -6.34
#